data_5840fca4a222c926609724e3bc3ab638
#
_entry.id   5840fca4a222c926609724e3bc3ab638
#
_cell.length_a   1.000
_cell.length_b   1.000
_cell.length_c   1.000
_cell.angle_alpha   90.00
_cell.angle_beta   90.00
_cell.angle_gamma   90.00
#
_symmetry.space_group_name_H-M   'P 1'
#
loop_
_entity.id
_entity.type
_entity.pdbx_description
1 polymer ?
#
loop_
_entity_poly.entity_id
_entity_poly.type
_entity_poly.pdbx_seq_one_letter_code
_entity_poly.pdbx_strand_id
1 'polypeptide(L)'
;AAADVLVEGVTEGNTAGLMALYADVDRISKAGPVGPGRDLFLQVALPLNAVPVHINKNIYASNLLNTLSYQDLDGYHIGKAAFAFDQGRQDAGYREENCFYTTGELIRAGLTSYGAAPEGSNTPPFRFGLRPEVTPENRNGMNLTVTFSPSDSEQLNYNTGTGLYEKLNSDGSPMTDADNGQQAAFTNVFVLYASSGIKDDGYTRQYDMTGGTGLYLQGGAWEQIHWTKEDATGPFSLTAADGTPLTVAPGKSFIAIWGGYYGQSLSLTAADGSAQTLPEKPALLESGVPDDAAAAAEAELRGAQERIDAQAAVDQANADLAEAQSALEQAQTALDADSENADLLAARDAAQARVDELNQTIAEKQAILDAAPAETPAPEAPAEGEQPAE
;
A
#
# COMPACT_ATOMS: atom_id res chain seq x y z
N ALA A 1 -12.06 -3.69 6.62
CA ALA A 1 -13.45 -3.29 6.36
C ALA A 1 -14.06 -2.42 7.46
N ALA A 2 -13.62 -2.56 8.73
CA ALA A 2 -14.20 -1.82 9.86
C ALA A 2 -13.70 -0.36 10.02
N ALA A 3 -12.56 -0.01 9.43
CA ALA A 3 -11.99 1.34 9.52
C ALA A 3 -12.95 2.43 8.98
N ASP A 4 -12.94 3.60 9.62
CA ASP A 4 -13.71 4.76 9.17
C ASP A 4 -13.00 5.50 8.03
N VAL A 5 -11.65 5.56 8.12
CA VAL A 5 -10.80 6.09 7.04
C VAL A 5 -9.64 5.10 6.82
N LEU A 6 -9.38 4.80 5.56
CA LEU A 6 -8.19 4.07 5.13
C LEU A 6 -7.30 5.02 4.31
N VAL A 7 -6.05 5.14 4.70
CA VAL A 7 -5.06 5.99 4.02
C VAL A 7 -3.98 5.12 3.42
N GLU A 8 -3.61 5.41 2.18
CA GLU A 8 -2.57 4.69 1.45
C GLU A 8 -1.60 5.65 0.79
N GLY A 9 -0.32 5.29 0.76
CA GLY A 9 0.72 6.08 0.12
C GLY A 9 2.06 5.39 0.17
N VAL A 10 2.95 5.72 -0.76
CA VAL A 10 4.30 5.16 -0.79
C VAL A 10 5.12 5.69 0.38
N THR A 11 5.73 4.80 1.12
CA THR A 11 6.52 5.14 2.31
C THR A 11 8.02 5.05 2.06
N GLU A 12 8.46 3.97 1.45
CA GLU A 12 9.87 3.73 1.13
C GLU A 12 9.97 3.07 -0.24
N GLY A 13 10.97 3.45 -1.02
CA GLY A 13 11.19 2.87 -2.34
C GLY A 13 9.91 2.85 -3.18
N ASN A 14 9.45 1.65 -3.53
CA ASN A 14 8.22 1.40 -4.27
C ASN A 14 7.11 0.75 -3.42
N THR A 15 7.25 0.75 -2.09
CA THR A 15 6.31 0.09 -1.20
C THR A 15 5.26 1.09 -0.71
N ALA A 16 3.99 0.84 -1.04
CA ALA A 16 2.88 1.54 -0.41
C ALA A 16 2.59 0.94 0.98
N GLY A 17 2.22 1.81 1.90
CA GLY A 17 1.75 1.44 3.23
C GLY A 17 0.30 1.82 3.40
N LEU A 18 -0.36 1.16 4.35
CA LEU A 18 -1.75 1.40 4.73
C LEU A 18 -1.83 1.88 6.18
N MET A 19 -2.64 2.90 6.41
CA MET A 19 -3.04 3.32 7.76
C MET A 19 -4.55 3.28 7.87
N ALA A 20 -5.06 2.60 8.90
CA ALA A 20 -6.48 2.54 9.22
C ALA A 20 -6.80 3.45 10.42
N LEU A 21 -7.74 4.36 10.26
CA LEU A 21 -8.26 5.23 11.32
C LEU A 21 -9.62 4.71 11.79
N TYR A 22 -9.78 4.68 13.11
CA TYR A 22 -11.00 4.26 13.77
C TYR A 22 -11.45 5.35 14.75
N ALA A 23 -12.68 5.83 14.60
CA ALA A 23 -13.29 6.76 15.56
C ALA A 23 -13.66 6.07 16.88
N ASP A 24 -13.84 4.74 16.84
CA ASP A 24 -14.21 3.93 17.99
C ASP A 24 -13.30 2.69 18.06
N VAL A 25 -12.47 2.64 19.12
CA VAL A 25 -11.53 1.54 19.35
C VAL A 25 -12.23 0.20 19.57
N ASP A 26 -13.46 0.21 20.09
CA ASP A 26 -14.21 -1.03 20.36
C ASP A 26 -14.70 -1.72 19.09
N ARG A 27 -14.62 -1.03 17.94
CA ARG A 27 -14.92 -1.62 16.62
C ARG A 27 -13.74 -2.38 16.01
N ILE A 28 -12.58 -2.38 16.66
CA ILE A 28 -11.39 -3.09 16.18
C ILE A 28 -11.41 -4.53 16.71
N SER A 29 -12.00 -5.45 15.94
CA SER A 29 -11.98 -6.88 16.26
C SER A 29 -10.56 -7.44 16.14
N LYS A 30 -9.91 -7.19 15.01
CA LYS A 30 -8.51 -7.53 14.75
C LYS A 30 -7.98 -6.60 13.65
N ALA A 31 -6.84 -5.99 13.87
CA ALA A 31 -6.14 -5.18 12.87
C ALA A 31 -4.68 -5.63 12.78
N GLY A 32 -4.24 -5.94 11.56
CA GLY A 32 -2.89 -6.43 11.29
C GLY A 32 -2.73 -6.94 9.85
N PRO A 33 -1.49 -7.25 9.45
CA PRO A 33 -0.28 -7.13 10.27
C PRO A 33 0.02 -5.67 10.60
N VAL A 34 0.46 -5.43 11.85
CA VAL A 34 0.82 -4.09 12.30
C VAL A 34 2.27 -3.82 11.93
N GLY A 35 2.47 -2.86 11.04
CA GLY A 35 3.77 -2.43 10.57
C GLY A 35 4.37 -1.25 11.32
N PRO A 36 5.52 -0.75 10.87
CA PRO A 36 6.20 0.36 11.50
C PRO A 36 5.58 1.71 11.15
N GLY A 37 5.63 2.63 12.12
CA GLY A 37 5.15 4.01 11.99
C GLY A 37 5.98 4.80 10.96
N ARG A 38 5.28 5.59 10.14
CA ARG A 38 5.86 6.45 9.12
C ARG A 38 5.32 7.88 9.25
N ASP A 39 6.19 8.85 9.07
CA ASP A 39 5.85 10.27 9.21
C ASP A 39 4.75 10.73 8.24
N LEU A 40 4.66 10.15 7.05
CA LEU A 40 3.56 10.40 6.11
C LEU A 40 2.21 10.17 6.78
N PHE A 41 2.02 9.02 7.41
CA PHE A 41 0.75 8.65 8.04
C PHE A 41 0.49 9.45 9.32
N LEU A 42 1.54 9.75 10.08
CA LEU A 42 1.41 10.63 11.25
C LEU A 42 0.84 11.99 10.88
N GLN A 43 1.26 12.57 9.77
CA GLN A 43 0.74 13.85 9.31
C GLN A 43 -0.76 13.85 8.96
N VAL A 44 -1.35 12.66 8.75
CA VAL A 44 -2.81 12.51 8.58
C VAL A 44 -3.51 12.22 9.92
N ALA A 45 -2.87 11.48 10.81
CA ALA A 45 -3.44 11.06 12.09
C ALA A 45 -3.39 12.16 13.18
N LEU A 46 -2.28 12.91 13.27
CA LEU A 46 -2.05 13.91 14.31
C LEU A 46 -3.08 15.06 14.33
N PRO A 47 -3.58 15.56 13.17
CA PRO A 47 -4.67 16.54 13.17
C PRO A 47 -5.95 16.10 13.85
N LEU A 48 -6.16 14.79 13.96
CA LEU A 48 -7.32 14.16 14.61
C LEU A 48 -7.06 13.87 16.09
N ASN A 49 -5.88 14.24 16.61
CA ASN A 49 -5.41 13.83 17.93
C ASN A 49 -5.55 12.30 18.13
N ALA A 50 -5.34 11.54 17.04
CA ALA A 50 -5.42 10.10 17.07
C ALA A 50 -4.18 9.50 17.74
N VAL A 51 -4.34 8.39 18.43
CA VAL A 51 -3.21 7.64 18.99
C VAL A 51 -2.60 6.77 17.89
N PRO A 52 -1.34 7.02 17.47
CA PRO A 52 -0.66 6.13 16.56
C PRO A 52 -0.37 4.78 17.20
N VAL A 53 -0.70 3.69 16.49
CA VAL A 53 -0.50 2.31 16.94
C VAL A 53 0.34 1.60 15.88
N HIS A 54 1.55 1.19 16.24
CA HIS A 54 2.52 0.61 15.31
C HIS A 54 3.58 -0.21 16.06
N ILE A 55 4.38 -0.96 15.32
CA ILE A 55 5.53 -1.69 15.88
C ILE A 55 6.79 -1.17 15.21
N ASN A 56 7.64 -0.49 15.98
CA ASN A 56 8.77 0.29 15.49
C ASN A 56 8.34 1.52 14.68
N LYS A 57 9.28 2.38 14.34
CA LYS A 57 9.08 3.56 13.49
C LYS A 57 10.42 4.02 12.90
N ASN A 58 10.39 4.67 11.74
CA ASN A 58 11.59 5.24 11.18
C ASN A 58 12.02 6.50 11.94
N ILE A 59 13.22 6.99 11.65
CA ILE A 59 13.80 8.16 12.32
C ILE A 59 12.96 9.42 12.13
N TYR A 60 12.31 9.60 10.98
CA TYR A 60 11.49 10.77 10.68
C TYR A 60 10.19 10.78 11.48
N ALA A 61 9.52 9.63 11.60
CA ALA A 61 8.37 9.48 12.47
C ALA A 61 8.75 9.70 13.95
N SER A 62 9.89 9.14 14.38
CA SER A 62 10.42 9.34 15.72
C SER A 62 10.71 10.82 16.02
N ASN A 63 11.40 11.51 15.11
CA ASN A 63 11.71 12.93 15.26
C ASN A 63 10.45 13.80 15.30
N LEU A 64 9.45 13.51 14.45
CA LEU A 64 8.18 14.21 14.44
C LEU A 64 7.45 14.08 15.77
N LEU A 65 7.27 12.86 16.28
CA LEU A 65 6.60 12.60 17.55
C LEU A 65 7.36 13.20 18.73
N ASN A 66 8.69 13.11 18.76
CA ASN A 66 9.52 13.68 19.82
C ASN A 66 9.45 15.20 19.83
N THR A 67 9.52 15.86 18.65
CA THR A 67 9.43 17.32 18.53
C THR A 67 8.09 17.85 19.06
N LEU A 68 7.01 17.10 18.80
CA LEU A 68 5.66 17.45 19.26
C LEU A 68 5.35 16.96 20.68
N SER A 69 6.25 16.21 21.31
CA SER A 69 5.98 15.51 22.57
C SER A 69 4.70 14.65 22.50
N TYR A 70 4.45 14.02 21.35
CA TYR A 70 3.23 13.28 21.06
C TYR A 70 3.40 11.82 21.45
N GLN A 71 2.41 11.26 22.15
CA GLN A 71 2.43 9.87 22.60
C GLN A 71 1.93 8.92 21.50
N ASP A 72 2.57 7.75 21.41
CA ASP A 72 2.21 6.64 20.52
C ASP A 72 2.22 5.31 21.26
N LEU A 73 1.53 4.32 20.73
CA LEU A 73 1.63 2.93 21.14
C LEU A 73 2.59 2.19 20.23
N ASP A 74 3.87 2.21 20.59
CA ASP A 74 4.92 1.51 19.84
C ASP A 74 5.23 0.16 20.47
N GLY A 75 4.93 -0.93 19.76
CA GLY A 75 5.18 -2.29 20.21
C GLY A 75 6.65 -2.61 20.49
N TYR A 76 7.58 -1.83 19.94
CA TYR A 76 8.99 -1.94 20.27
C TYR A 76 9.28 -1.54 21.74
N HIS A 77 8.52 -0.58 22.28
CA HIS A 77 8.68 -0.09 23.65
C HIS A 77 7.75 -0.78 24.65
N ILE A 78 6.48 -0.98 24.26
CA ILE A 78 5.47 -1.55 25.18
C ILE A 78 5.24 -3.05 24.99
N GLY A 79 5.83 -3.65 23.97
CA GLY A 79 5.78 -5.08 23.72
C GLY A 79 4.35 -5.62 23.62
N LYS A 80 4.10 -6.73 24.29
CA LYS A 80 2.82 -7.46 24.21
C LYS A 80 1.63 -6.76 24.89
N ALA A 81 1.82 -5.59 25.50
CA ALA A 81 0.72 -4.90 26.18
C ALA A 81 -0.40 -4.46 25.21
N ALA A 82 -0.04 -4.11 23.97
CA ALA A 82 -0.99 -3.68 22.95
C ALA A 82 -1.01 -4.56 21.70
N PHE A 83 -0.21 -5.63 21.65
CA PHE A 83 -0.05 -6.46 20.45
C PHE A 83 -0.06 -7.94 20.79
N ALA A 84 -0.58 -8.74 19.88
CA ALA A 84 -0.52 -10.19 19.93
C ALA A 84 0.12 -10.74 18.65
N PHE A 85 0.61 -11.97 18.74
CA PHE A 85 1.29 -12.65 17.65
C PHE A 85 0.36 -13.69 17.02
N ASP A 86 0.30 -13.71 15.69
CA ASP A 86 -0.48 -14.66 14.91
C ASP A 86 0.42 -15.83 14.46
N GLN A 87 0.43 -16.89 15.22
CA GLN A 87 1.20 -18.10 14.92
C GLN A 87 0.76 -18.74 13.61
N GLY A 88 -0.53 -18.66 13.27
CA GLY A 88 -1.05 -19.21 12.01
C GLY A 88 -0.46 -18.53 10.77
N ARG A 89 -0.18 -17.23 10.84
CA ARG A 89 0.52 -16.54 9.76
C ARG A 89 1.98 -16.97 9.66
N GLN A 90 2.67 -17.12 10.79
CA GLN A 90 4.05 -17.60 10.79
C GLN A 90 4.14 -19.03 10.24
N ASP A 91 3.22 -19.90 10.62
CA ASP A 91 3.15 -21.28 10.13
C ASP A 91 2.82 -21.35 8.62
N ALA A 92 2.14 -20.32 8.10
CA ALA A 92 1.89 -20.11 6.66
C ALA A 92 3.08 -19.48 5.89
N GLY A 93 4.24 -19.28 6.56
CA GLY A 93 5.47 -18.79 5.93
C GLY A 93 5.65 -17.27 5.90
N TYR A 94 4.76 -16.49 6.53
CA TYR A 94 4.98 -15.05 6.65
C TYR A 94 6.15 -14.75 7.58
N ARG A 95 6.91 -13.70 7.27
CA ARG A 95 8.00 -13.23 8.15
C ARG A 95 7.44 -12.76 9.49
N GLU A 96 8.21 -12.91 10.56
CA GLU A 96 7.81 -12.62 11.93
C GLU A 96 7.22 -11.21 12.08
N GLU A 97 7.83 -10.20 11.48
CA GLU A 97 7.36 -8.82 11.52
C GLU A 97 5.95 -8.64 10.93
N ASN A 98 5.51 -9.54 10.05
CA ASN A 98 4.18 -9.54 9.43
C ASN A 98 3.15 -10.42 10.16
N CYS A 99 3.46 -10.87 11.38
CA CYS A 99 2.59 -11.74 12.18
C CYS A 99 1.99 -11.06 13.40
N PHE A 100 2.29 -9.79 13.64
CA PHE A 100 1.72 -9.08 14.78
C PHE A 100 0.40 -8.41 14.43
N TYR A 101 -0.54 -8.42 15.36
CA TYR A 101 -1.83 -7.74 15.24
C TYR A 101 -2.21 -7.06 16.56
N THR A 102 -3.21 -6.20 16.50
CA THR A 102 -3.84 -5.58 17.65
C THR A 102 -5.36 -5.74 17.60
N THR A 103 -6.02 -5.46 18.73
CA THR A 103 -7.47 -5.39 18.87
C THR A 103 -7.82 -4.16 19.72
N GLY A 104 -9.10 -3.77 19.73
CA GLY A 104 -9.53 -2.66 20.60
C GLY A 104 -9.21 -2.90 22.06
N GLU A 105 -9.37 -4.13 22.56
CA GLU A 105 -9.02 -4.51 23.93
C GLU A 105 -7.52 -4.36 24.20
N LEU A 106 -6.67 -4.84 23.28
CA LEU A 106 -5.21 -4.71 23.38
C LEU A 106 -4.77 -3.23 23.34
N ILE A 107 -5.38 -2.41 22.48
CA ILE A 107 -5.10 -0.98 22.45
C ILE A 107 -5.46 -0.32 23.78
N ARG A 108 -6.63 -0.61 24.35
CA ARG A 108 -7.02 -0.08 25.67
C ARG A 108 -6.06 -0.52 26.78
N ALA A 109 -5.64 -1.78 26.77
CA ALA A 109 -4.65 -2.29 27.73
C ALA A 109 -3.31 -1.56 27.57
N GLY A 110 -2.84 -1.36 26.34
CA GLY A 110 -1.64 -0.60 26.04
C GLY A 110 -1.73 0.85 26.50
N LEU A 111 -2.81 1.55 26.21
CA LEU A 111 -3.07 2.92 26.66
C LEU A 111 -3.05 3.03 28.20
N THR A 112 -3.70 2.11 28.88
CA THR A 112 -3.70 2.04 30.34
C THR A 112 -2.30 1.80 30.90
N SER A 113 -1.56 0.87 30.32
CA SER A 113 -0.19 0.54 30.73
C SER A 113 0.78 1.71 30.50
N TYR A 114 0.56 2.50 29.46
CA TYR A 114 1.41 3.64 29.08
C TYR A 114 0.98 4.96 29.74
N GLY A 115 -0.18 4.97 30.39
CA GLY A 115 -0.74 6.18 31.01
C GLY A 115 -1.17 7.24 29.99
N ALA A 116 -1.46 6.82 28.75
CA ALA A 116 -1.94 7.70 27.71
C ALA A 116 -3.45 7.87 27.75
N ALA A 117 -3.95 9.06 27.34
CA ALA A 117 -5.38 9.28 27.22
C ALA A 117 -5.95 8.60 25.97
N PRO A 118 -7.08 7.86 26.08
CA PRO A 118 -7.68 7.17 24.94
C PRO A 118 -8.56 8.10 24.07
N GLU A 119 -8.65 9.36 24.40
CA GLU A 119 -9.59 10.30 23.77
C GLU A 119 -8.91 11.10 22.66
N GLY A 120 -9.40 10.94 21.42
CA GLY A 120 -9.00 11.72 20.28
C GLY A 120 -9.63 13.12 20.24
N SER A 121 -9.66 13.73 19.06
CA SER A 121 -10.34 15.01 18.83
C SER A 121 -11.83 14.80 18.59
N ASN A 122 -12.66 15.71 19.11
CA ASN A 122 -14.06 15.80 18.74
C ASN A 122 -14.28 16.54 17.40
N THR A 123 -13.20 17.03 16.77
CA THR A 123 -13.27 17.67 15.46
C THR A 123 -13.33 16.63 14.37
N PRO A 124 -14.37 16.59 13.54
CA PRO A 124 -14.44 15.63 12.45
C PRO A 124 -13.35 15.94 11.41
N PRO A 125 -12.80 14.89 10.73
CA PRO A 125 -11.74 15.06 9.74
C PRO A 125 -12.19 15.88 8.52
N PHE A 126 -13.50 15.93 8.27
CA PHE A 126 -14.09 16.60 7.12
C PHE A 126 -15.34 17.37 7.52
N ARG A 127 -15.69 18.38 6.70
CA ARG A 127 -16.98 19.04 6.78
C ARG A 127 -18.05 18.12 6.17
N PHE A 128 -18.67 17.27 6.98
CA PHE A 128 -19.72 16.38 6.53
C PHE A 128 -21.05 17.11 6.25
N GLY A 129 -21.75 16.65 5.23
CA GLY A 129 -23.08 17.14 4.88
C GLY A 129 -23.74 16.35 3.76
N LEU A 130 -25.04 16.61 3.54
CA LEU A 130 -25.75 16.00 2.43
C LEU A 130 -25.23 16.58 1.11
N ARG A 131 -25.04 15.71 0.14
CA ARG A 131 -24.70 16.07 -1.23
C ARG A 131 -25.87 15.76 -2.17
N PRO A 132 -25.99 16.48 -3.29
CA PRO A 132 -26.95 16.12 -4.33
C PRO A 132 -26.69 14.69 -4.82
N GLU A 133 -27.76 13.98 -5.14
CA GLU A 133 -27.65 12.66 -5.78
C GLU A 133 -27.03 12.81 -7.17
N VAL A 134 -26.08 11.91 -7.48
CA VAL A 134 -25.45 11.86 -8.79
C VAL A 134 -26.33 11.03 -9.71
N THR A 135 -26.87 11.67 -10.75
CA THR A 135 -27.66 10.95 -11.75
C THR A 135 -26.79 10.10 -12.67
N PRO A 136 -27.31 9.03 -13.27
CA PRO A 136 -26.51 8.11 -14.10
C PRO A 136 -25.68 8.81 -15.20
N GLU A 137 -26.25 9.83 -15.83
CA GLU A 137 -25.60 10.62 -16.90
C GLU A 137 -24.44 11.47 -16.41
N ASN A 138 -24.37 11.76 -15.10
CA ASN A 138 -23.30 12.55 -14.47
C ASN A 138 -22.25 11.67 -13.79
N ARG A 139 -22.32 10.34 -13.95
CA ARG A 139 -21.32 9.40 -13.37
C ARG A 139 -20.06 9.34 -14.24
N ASN A 140 -19.22 10.31 -14.06
CA ASN A 140 -17.93 10.45 -14.77
C ASN A 140 -16.72 9.95 -13.98
N GLY A 141 -16.92 9.42 -12.77
CA GLY A 141 -15.90 8.92 -11.85
C GLY A 141 -16.14 7.49 -11.39
N MET A 142 -16.31 6.55 -12.34
CA MET A 142 -16.74 5.17 -12.04
C MET A 142 -15.61 4.26 -11.64
N ASN A 143 -14.47 4.30 -12.35
CA ASN A 143 -13.37 3.39 -12.09
C ASN A 143 -12.09 4.21 -11.98
N LEU A 144 -11.54 4.25 -10.79
CA LEU A 144 -10.27 4.89 -10.48
C LEU A 144 -9.19 3.82 -10.32
N THR A 145 -8.06 3.98 -11.01
CA THR A 145 -6.84 3.23 -10.73
C THR A 145 -5.78 4.19 -10.22
N VAL A 146 -5.22 3.88 -9.06
CA VAL A 146 -4.09 4.58 -8.45
C VAL A 146 -2.88 3.67 -8.51
N THR A 147 -1.91 4.00 -9.33
CA THR A 147 -0.63 3.27 -9.40
C THR A 147 0.36 3.96 -8.46
N PHE A 148 0.76 3.26 -7.42
CA PHE A 148 1.75 3.70 -6.44
C PHE A 148 3.18 3.34 -6.83
N SER A 149 3.34 2.24 -7.59
CA SER A 149 4.62 1.81 -8.15
C SER A 149 4.38 0.89 -9.36
N PRO A 150 5.41 0.51 -10.11
CA PRO A 150 5.27 -0.42 -11.24
C PRO A 150 4.64 -1.78 -10.88
N SER A 151 4.75 -2.19 -9.61
CA SER A 151 4.21 -3.47 -9.10
C SER A 151 3.03 -3.31 -8.16
N ASP A 152 2.58 -2.08 -7.90
CA ASP A 152 1.55 -1.81 -6.89
C ASP A 152 0.55 -0.79 -7.42
N SER A 153 -0.66 -1.25 -7.69
CA SER A 153 -1.77 -0.42 -8.14
C SER A 153 -3.07 -0.87 -7.49
N GLU A 154 -3.88 0.11 -7.10
CA GLU A 154 -5.15 -0.11 -6.46
C GLU A 154 -6.28 0.36 -7.35
N GLN A 155 -7.36 -0.39 -7.39
CA GLN A 155 -8.55 -0.03 -8.13
C GLN A 155 -9.70 0.26 -7.17
N LEU A 156 -10.46 1.30 -7.46
CA LEU A 156 -11.67 1.69 -6.74
C LEU A 156 -12.81 1.84 -7.75
N ASN A 157 -13.66 0.82 -7.81
CA ASN A 157 -14.73 0.74 -8.79
C ASN A 157 -16.08 1.03 -8.12
N TYR A 158 -16.82 2.01 -8.65
CA TYR A 158 -18.13 2.36 -8.13
C TYR A 158 -19.17 1.30 -8.48
N ASN A 159 -19.72 0.67 -7.45
CA ASN A 159 -20.82 -0.28 -7.59
C ASN A 159 -22.15 0.44 -7.43
N THR A 160 -22.92 0.52 -8.51
CA THR A 160 -24.25 1.21 -8.52
C THR A 160 -25.30 0.53 -7.65
N GLY A 161 -25.12 -0.76 -7.34
CA GLY A 161 -26.03 -1.54 -6.50
C GLY A 161 -25.84 -1.25 -5.01
N THR A 162 -24.57 -1.03 -4.58
CA THR A 162 -24.24 -0.72 -3.19
C THR A 162 -24.10 0.78 -2.93
N GLY A 163 -23.86 1.57 -3.97
CA GLY A 163 -23.58 3.01 -3.86
C GLY A 163 -22.18 3.31 -3.31
N LEU A 164 -21.27 2.35 -3.37
CA LEU A 164 -19.93 2.43 -2.79
C LEU A 164 -18.84 2.20 -3.84
N TYR A 165 -17.64 2.74 -3.59
CA TYR A 165 -16.42 2.38 -4.29
C TYR A 165 -15.82 1.14 -3.65
N GLU A 166 -15.78 0.04 -4.37
CA GLU A 166 -15.23 -1.24 -3.95
C GLU A 166 -13.75 -1.32 -4.32
N LYS A 167 -12.90 -1.62 -3.32
CA LYS A 167 -11.44 -1.67 -3.51
C LYS A 167 -11.02 -3.05 -4.01
N LEU A 168 -10.18 -3.05 -5.04
CA LEU A 168 -9.54 -4.24 -5.59
C LEU A 168 -8.02 -4.12 -5.46
N ASN A 169 -7.35 -5.25 -5.29
CA ASN A 169 -5.90 -5.40 -5.33
C ASN A 169 -5.37 -5.25 -6.77
N SER A 170 -4.05 -5.18 -6.93
CA SER A 170 -3.37 -5.05 -8.23
C SER A 170 -3.72 -6.16 -9.22
N ASP A 171 -4.02 -7.37 -8.74
CA ASP A 171 -4.43 -8.52 -9.57
C ASP A 171 -5.92 -8.51 -9.94
N GLY A 172 -6.66 -7.47 -9.54
CA GLY A 172 -8.10 -7.33 -9.75
C GLY A 172 -8.97 -8.13 -8.77
N SER A 173 -8.38 -8.83 -7.82
CA SER A 173 -9.13 -9.52 -6.77
C SER A 173 -9.71 -8.51 -5.76
N PRO A 174 -10.88 -8.79 -5.14
CA PRO A 174 -11.42 -7.95 -4.08
C PRO A 174 -10.45 -7.83 -2.89
N MET A 175 -10.16 -6.61 -2.45
CA MET A 175 -9.47 -6.42 -1.17
C MET A 175 -10.44 -6.75 -0.03
N THR A 176 -10.23 -7.89 0.61
CA THR A 176 -11.14 -8.39 1.66
C THR A 176 -10.49 -8.32 3.04
N ASP A 177 -11.32 -8.04 4.03
CA ASP A 177 -10.98 -8.18 5.44
C ASP A 177 -10.86 -9.67 5.78
N ALA A 178 -9.67 -10.10 6.17
CA ALA A 178 -9.38 -11.51 6.43
C ALA A 178 -10.17 -12.09 7.61
N ASP A 179 -10.66 -11.23 8.51
CA ASP A 179 -11.37 -11.65 9.73
C ASP A 179 -12.85 -11.98 9.43
N ASN A 180 -13.48 -11.25 8.50
CA ASN A 180 -14.91 -11.39 8.23
C ASN A 180 -15.27 -11.57 6.74
N GLY A 181 -14.28 -11.55 5.84
CA GLY A 181 -14.47 -11.72 4.40
C GLY A 181 -15.17 -10.56 3.70
N GLN A 182 -15.42 -9.43 4.39
CA GLN A 182 -16.05 -8.27 3.78
C GLN A 182 -15.06 -7.51 2.89
N GLN A 183 -15.49 -7.15 1.69
CA GLN A 183 -14.70 -6.30 0.80
C GLN A 183 -14.58 -4.88 1.38
N ALA A 184 -13.40 -4.28 1.24
CA ALA A 184 -13.19 -2.88 1.56
C ALA A 184 -13.96 -2.01 0.56
N ALA A 185 -14.85 -1.17 1.09
CA ALA A 185 -15.71 -0.31 0.28
C ALA A 185 -15.95 1.03 0.99
N PHE A 186 -16.03 2.10 0.19
CA PHE A 186 -15.99 3.47 0.66
C PHE A 186 -17.07 4.33 -0.01
N THR A 187 -17.66 5.23 0.78
CA THR A 187 -18.57 6.26 0.27
C THR A 187 -17.79 7.35 -0.45
N ASN A 188 -16.62 7.70 0.10
CA ASN A 188 -15.77 8.78 -0.34
C ASN A 188 -14.40 8.26 -0.74
N VAL A 189 -13.88 8.76 -1.85
CA VAL A 189 -12.51 8.48 -2.29
C VAL A 189 -11.81 9.81 -2.55
N PHE A 190 -10.65 9.98 -1.94
CA PHE A 190 -9.78 11.13 -2.17
C PHE A 190 -8.47 10.65 -2.78
N VAL A 191 -7.96 11.42 -3.74
CA VAL A 191 -6.57 11.34 -4.17
C VAL A 191 -5.95 12.69 -3.92
N LEU A 192 -5.12 12.81 -2.90
CA LEU A 192 -4.44 14.05 -2.55
C LEU A 192 -3.09 14.09 -3.26
N TYR A 193 -2.92 15.04 -4.16
CA TYR A 193 -1.68 15.27 -4.87
C TYR A 193 -0.74 16.04 -3.95
N ALA A 194 0.35 15.40 -3.55
CA ALA A 194 1.38 15.99 -2.70
C ALA A 194 2.73 15.93 -3.42
N SER A 195 3.38 17.06 -3.63
CA SER A 195 4.74 17.07 -4.19
C SER A 195 5.63 16.11 -3.42
N SER A 196 6.35 15.25 -4.13
CA SER A 196 7.13 14.19 -3.51
C SER A 196 8.55 14.12 -4.03
N GLY A 197 9.43 13.58 -3.19
CA GLY A 197 10.84 13.36 -3.45
C GLY A 197 11.35 12.21 -2.60
N ILE A 198 12.65 12.15 -2.40
CA ILE A 198 13.32 11.20 -1.50
C ILE A 198 14.02 11.99 -0.40
N LYS A 199 13.92 11.51 0.84
CA LYS A 199 14.61 12.13 1.99
C LYS A 199 16.12 11.91 1.93
N ASP A 200 16.83 12.53 2.84
CA ASP A 200 18.29 12.51 2.96
C ASP A 200 18.90 11.12 3.21
N ASP A 201 18.08 10.15 3.63
CA ASP A 201 18.47 8.73 3.72
C ASP A 201 18.56 8.02 2.35
N GLY A 202 18.13 8.69 1.27
CA GLY A 202 18.12 8.15 -0.09
C GLY A 202 17.07 7.07 -0.34
N TYR A 203 16.14 6.84 0.61
CA TYR A 203 15.24 5.70 0.59
C TYR A 203 13.80 6.05 0.97
N THR A 204 13.61 6.83 2.06
CA THR A 204 12.28 7.20 2.54
C THR A 204 11.63 8.23 1.62
N ARG A 205 10.38 8.02 1.26
CA ARG A 205 9.62 8.97 0.46
C ARG A 205 9.35 10.25 1.25
N GLN A 206 9.68 11.37 0.64
CA GLN A 206 9.36 12.70 1.13
C GLN A 206 8.06 13.19 0.50
N TYR A 207 7.23 13.90 1.27
CA TYR A 207 6.03 14.58 0.78
C TYR A 207 5.95 15.98 1.34
N ASP A 208 5.54 16.94 0.49
CA ASP A 208 5.06 18.24 0.95
C ASP A 208 3.58 18.09 1.35
N MET A 209 3.35 18.08 2.65
CA MET A 209 2.01 17.95 3.22
C MET A 209 1.38 19.30 3.58
N THR A 210 1.84 20.41 3.01
CA THR A 210 1.26 21.74 3.24
C THR A 210 0.07 22.03 2.34
N GLY A 211 -0.03 21.38 1.18
CA GLY A 211 -1.19 21.54 0.29
C GLY A 211 -0.94 21.03 -1.12
N GLY A 212 -2.02 21.01 -1.89
CA GLY A 212 -1.99 20.59 -3.28
C GLY A 212 -3.37 20.57 -3.91
N THR A 213 -3.42 20.05 -5.14
CA THR A 213 -4.67 19.68 -5.79
C THR A 213 -5.05 18.25 -5.41
N GLY A 214 -6.20 17.79 -5.85
CA GLY A 214 -6.61 16.41 -5.67
C GLY A 214 -7.91 16.10 -6.38
N LEU A 215 -8.36 14.88 -6.18
CA LEU A 215 -9.64 14.37 -6.65
C LEU A 215 -10.51 14.02 -5.45
N TYR A 216 -11.78 14.32 -5.54
CA TYR A 216 -12.80 13.80 -4.65
C TYR A 216 -13.84 13.04 -5.47
N LEU A 217 -14.06 11.78 -5.14
CA LEU A 217 -15.04 10.92 -5.81
C LEU A 217 -16.15 10.53 -4.83
N GLN A 218 -17.41 10.64 -5.28
CA GLN A 218 -18.60 10.26 -4.53
C GLN A 218 -19.77 9.96 -5.49
N GLY A 219 -20.53 8.90 -5.23
CA GLY A 219 -21.74 8.59 -6.01
C GLY A 219 -21.46 8.21 -7.47
N GLY A 220 -20.24 7.83 -7.83
CA GLY A 220 -19.82 7.54 -9.20
C GLY A 220 -19.43 8.79 -10.00
N ALA A 221 -19.38 9.97 -9.37
CA ALA A 221 -18.86 11.20 -9.95
C ALA A 221 -17.57 11.65 -9.29
N TRP A 222 -16.83 12.52 -9.95
CA TRP A 222 -15.64 13.14 -9.39
C TRP A 222 -15.62 14.64 -9.62
N GLU A 223 -14.87 15.33 -8.74
CA GLU A 223 -14.56 16.73 -8.86
C GLU A 223 -13.10 16.99 -8.46
N GLN A 224 -12.48 18.01 -9.06
CA GLN A 224 -11.18 18.49 -8.63
C GLN A 224 -11.35 19.25 -7.32
N ILE A 225 -10.41 19.02 -6.40
CA ILE A 225 -10.35 19.74 -5.11
C ILE A 225 -8.98 20.40 -4.92
N HIS A 226 -8.92 21.33 -3.97
CA HIS A 226 -7.69 21.82 -3.38
C HIS A 226 -7.69 21.46 -1.90
N TRP A 227 -6.52 21.13 -1.39
CA TRP A 227 -6.34 20.84 0.02
C TRP A 227 -5.15 21.62 0.56
N THR A 228 -5.25 22.06 1.80
CA THR A 228 -4.17 22.74 2.51
C THR A 228 -4.11 22.24 3.94
N LYS A 229 -2.93 22.39 4.54
CA LYS A 229 -2.64 22.03 5.91
C LYS A 229 -1.54 22.94 6.44
N GLU A 230 -1.72 23.52 7.62
CA GLU A 230 -0.79 24.52 8.15
C GLU A 230 0.51 23.87 8.66
N ASP A 231 0.40 22.81 9.43
CA ASP A 231 1.52 22.07 10.00
C ASP A 231 1.17 20.59 10.24
N ALA A 232 2.05 19.83 10.87
CA ALA A 232 1.85 18.38 11.10
C ALA A 232 0.59 18.06 11.93
N THR A 233 0.13 18.98 12.77
CA THR A 233 -1.04 18.82 13.64
C THR A 233 -2.26 19.60 13.16
N GLY A 234 -2.06 20.52 12.21
CA GLY A 234 -3.13 21.34 11.64
C GLY A 234 -4.15 20.50 10.83
N PRO A 235 -5.44 20.83 10.91
CA PRO A 235 -6.48 20.11 10.19
C PRO A 235 -6.35 20.31 8.68
N PHE A 236 -6.82 19.33 7.92
CA PHE A 236 -7.00 19.50 6.48
C PHE A 236 -8.11 20.49 6.17
N SER A 237 -7.83 21.46 5.31
CA SER A 237 -8.83 22.32 4.69
C SER A 237 -9.05 21.87 3.26
N LEU A 238 -10.28 21.50 2.92
CA LEU A 238 -10.66 21.02 1.59
C LEU A 238 -11.61 22.04 0.94
N THR A 239 -11.30 22.40 -0.31
CA THR A 239 -12.17 23.25 -1.13
C THR A 239 -12.39 22.63 -2.50
N ALA A 240 -13.54 22.92 -3.10
CA ALA A 240 -13.78 22.65 -4.51
C ALA A 240 -12.89 23.57 -5.39
N ALA A 241 -12.85 23.30 -6.69
CA ALA A 241 -12.03 24.07 -7.64
C ALA A 241 -12.36 25.57 -7.67
N ASP A 242 -13.58 25.97 -7.31
CA ASP A 242 -14.01 27.37 -7.22
C ASP A 242 -13.63 28.04 -5.89
N GLY A 243 -12.97 27.32 -4.97
CA GLY A 243 -12.55 27.80 -3.66
C GLY A 243 -13.63 27.68 -2.56
N THR A 244 -14.81 27.18 -2.88
CA THR A 244 -15.84 26.94 -1.86
C THR A 244 -15.46 25.76 -0.95
N PRO A 245 -15.76 25.82 0.37
CA PRO A 245 -15.47 24.71 1.27
C PRO A 245 -16.16 23.42 0.82
N LEU A 246 -15.38 22.34 0.66
CA LEU A 246 -15.90 21.04 0.25
C LEU A 246 -16.82 20.46 1.32
N THR A 247 -17.98 20.01 0.90
CA THR A 247 -18.87 19.18 1.74
C THR A 247 -18.65 17.72 1.38
N VAL A 248 -18.33 16.89 2.37
CA VAL A 248 -18.06 15.45 2.22
C VAL A 248 -19.29 14.67 2.64
N ALA A 249 -19.67 13.65 1.86
CA ALA A 249 -20.80 12.79 2.21
C ALA A 249 -20.50 12.00 3.50
N PRO A 250 -21.47 11.80 4.39
CA PRO A 250 -21.29 10.89 5.53
C PRO A 250 -20.99 9.47 5.06
N GLY A 251 -19.99 8.83 5.65
CA GLY A 251 -19.60 7.47 5.34
C GLY A 251 -18.08 7.25 5.39
N LYS A 252 -17.67 6.04 5.11
CA LYS A 252 -16.25 5.65 5.10
C LYS A 252 -15.51 6.34 3.97
N SER A 253 -14.24 6.63 4.22
CA SER A 253 -13.37 7.33 3.26
C SER A 253 -12.10 6.54 2.98
N PHE A 254 -11.68 6.53 1.71
CA PHE A 254 -10.35 6.13 1.28
C PHE A 254 -9.58 7.38 0.87
N ILE A 255 -8.32 7.48 1.28
CA ILE A 255 -7.43 8.59 0.95
C ILE A 255 -6.15 8.02 0.37
N ALA A 256 -5.88 8.28 -0.90
CA ALA A 256 -4.57 8.06 -1.50
C ALA A 256 -3.74 9.34 -1.39
N ILE A 257 -2.55 9.25 -0.79
CA ILE A 257 -1.53 10.29 -0.88
C ILE A 257 -0.64 9.95 -2.08
N TRP A 258 -0.76 10.76 -3.14
CA TRP A 258 -0.15 10.44 -4.43
C TRP A 258 0.82 11.54 -4.85
N GLY A 259 2.08 11.16 -5.07
CA GLY A 259 3.14 12.11 -5.35
C GLY A 259 3.44 12.34 -6.84
N GLY A 260 2.87 11.54 -7.73
CA GLY A 260 3.19 11.60 -9.15
C GLY A 260 4.64 11.24 -9.46
N TYR A 261 5.32 10.57 -8.55
CA TYR A 261 6.73 10.18 -8.68
C TYR A 261 6.93 9.18 -9.85
N TYR A 262 8.18 8.89 -10.19
CA TYR A 262 8.51 7.95 -11.27
C TYR A 262 7.80 6.61 -11.09
N GLY A 263 7.20 6.08 -12.17
CA GLY A 263 6.43 4.84 -12.13
C GLY A 263 5.01 4.97 -11.58
N GLN A 264 4.61 6.13 -11.06
CA GLN A 264 3.26 6.39 -10.58
C GLN A 264 2.36 6.94 -11.68
N SER A 265 1.11 6.53 -11.68
CA SER A 265 0.09 7.02 -12.59
C SER A 265 -1.31 7.01 -11.98
N LEU A 266 -2.21 7.76 -12.59
CA LEU A 266 -3.64 7.76 -12.26
C LEU A 266 -4.44 7.58 -13.54
N SER A 267 -5.51 6.79 -13.47
CA SER A 267 -6.52 6.76 -14.51
C SER A 267 -7.92 6.76 -13.89
N LEU A 268 -8.82 7.45 -14.54
CA LEU A 268 -10.23 7.54 -14.14
C LEU A 268 -11.11 7.44 -15.35
N THR A 269 -12.15 6.63 -15.28
CA THR A 269 -13.11 6.46 -16.38
C THR A 269 -14.54 6.72 -15.94
N ALA A 270 -15.34 7.20 -16.87
CA ALA A 270 -16.78 7.34 -16.73
C ALA A 270 -17.51 6.01 -16.91
N ALA A 271 -18.83 6.03 -16.77
CA ALA A 271 -19.70 4.86 -16.93
C ALA A 271 -19.69 4.24 -18.34
N ASP A 272 -19.42 5.05 -19.35
CA ASP A 272 -19.28 4.62 -20.75
C ASP A 272 -17.85 4.15 -21.10
N GLY A 273 -16.94 4.14 -20.12
CA GLY A 273 -15.54 3.78 -20.30
C GLY A 273 -14.65 4.93 -20.81
N SER A 274 -15.19 6.13 -21.04
CA SER A 274 -14.41 7.27 -21.50
C SER A 274 -13.44 7.74 -20.40
N ALA A 275 -12.17 7.96 -20.81
CA ALA A 275 -11.14 8.46 -19.91
C ALA A 275 -11.40 9.92 -19.51
N GLN A 276 -11.17 10.24 -18.25
CA GLN A 276 -11.28 11.59 -17.72
C GLN A 276 -9.94 12.32 -17.82
N THR A 277 -10.00 13.63 -18.12
CA THR A 277 -8.82 14.50 -18.05
C THR A 277 -8.61 14.89 -16.58
N LEU A 278 -7.56 14.39 -15.97
CA LEU A 278 -7.20 14.67 -14.57
C LEU A 278 -6.33 15.93 -14.47
N PRO A 279 -6.26 16.56 -13.28
CA PRO A 279 -5.30 17.62 -13.02
C PRO A 279 -3.87 17.18 -13.29
N GLU A 280 -3.01 18.13 -13.60
CA GLU A 280 -1.59 17.86 -13.74
C GLU A 280 -1.02 17.28 -12.44
N LYS A 281 -0.11 16.32 -12.58
CA LYS A 281 0.58 15.74 -11.44
C LYS A 281 1.43 16.79 -10.73
N PRO A 282 1.64 16.65 -9.41
CA PRO A 282 2.43 17.61 -8.66
C PRO A 282 3.88 17.65 -9.16
N ALA A 283 4.53 18.80 -9.01
CA ALA A 283 5.96 18.91 -9.24
C ALA A 283 6.72 18.03 -8.23
N LEU A 284 7.81 17.44 -8.66
CA LEU A 284 8.69 16.71 -7.74
C LEU A 284 9.43 17.69 -6.84
N LEU A 285 9.65 17.29 -5.60
CA LEU A 285 10.54 18.02 -4.69
C LEU A 285 11.99 17.85 -5.15
N GLU A 286 12.77 18.92 -5.01
CA GLU A 286 14.22 18.79 -5.10
C GLU A 286 14.68 17.84 -3.99
N SER A 287 15.08 16.64 -4.37
CA SER A 287 15.66 15.71 -3.41
C SER A 287 17.09 16.16 -3.09
N GLY A 288 17.49 16.01 -1.84
CA GLY A 288 18.90 16.17 -1.45
C GLY A 288 19.81 15.08 -2.04
N VAL A 289 19.24 14.19 -2.86
CA VAL A 289 19.93 13.10 -3.56
C VAL A 289 19.90 13.44 -5.06
N PRO A 290 21.02 13.39 -5.79
CA PRO A 290 21.05 13.57 -7.24
C PRO A 290 20.05 12.65 -7.96
N ASP A 291 19.43 13.13 -9.04
CA ASP A 291 18.40 12.37 -9.80
C ASP A 291 18.90 10.98 -10.26
N ASP A 292 20.17 10.87 -10.59
CA ASP A 292 20.86 9.62 -10.96
C ASP A 292 21.01 8.65 -9.77
N ALA A 293 21.21 9.15 -8.55
CA ALA A 293 21.24 8.30 -7.35
C ALA A 293 19.85 7.82 -6.95
N ALA A 294 18.83 8.65 -7.10
CA ALA A 294 17.44 8.25 -6.90
C ALA A 294 17.00 7.17 -7.93
N ALA A 295 17.38 7.35 -9.19
CA ALA A 295 17.11 6.37 -10.26
C ALA A 295 17.90 5.06 -10.03
N ALA A 296 19.15 5.14 -9.52
CA ALA A 296 19.95 3.98 -9.19
C ALA A 296 19.36 3.20 -7.99
N ALA A 297 18.93 3.89 -6.93
CA ALA A 297 18.29 3.29 -5.77
C ALA A 297 16.94 2.62 -6.17
N GLU A 298 16.16 3.25 -7.04
CA GLU A 298 14.93 2.68 -7.58
C GLU A 298 15.19 1.44 -8.44
N ALA A 299 16.24 1.45 -9.26
CA ALA A 299 16.65 0.31 -10.05
C ALA A 299 17.13 -0.87 -9.17
N GLU A 300 17.86 -0.58 -8.10
CA GLU A 300 18.29 -1.59 -7.12
C GLU A 300 17.11 -2.22 -6.40
N LEU A 301 16.15 -1.41 -5.93
CA LEU A 301 14.93 -1.89 -5.27
C LEU A 301 14.07 -2.74 -6.22
N ARG A 302 13.92 -2.32 -7.48
CA ARG A 302 13.22 -3.11 -8.50
C ARG A 302 13.93 -4.45 -8.72
N GLY A 303 15.24 -4.46 -8.86
CA GLY A 303 16.02 -5.69 -9.00
C GLY A 303 15.94 -6.60 -7.76
N ALA A 304 15.85 -6.02 -6.57
CA ALA A 304 15.63 -6.78 -5.34
C ALA A 304 14.22 -7.41 -5.31
N GLN A 305 13.19 -6.66 -5.71
CA GLN A 305 11.82 -7.18 -5.80
C GLN A 305 11.71 -8.28 -6.86
N GLU A 306 12.27 -8.08 -8.04
CA GLU A 306 12.30 -9.11 -9.09
C GLU A 306 12.95 -10.42 -8.61
N ARG A 307 13.99 -10.35 -7.77
CA ARG A 307 14.59 -11.55 -7.16
C ARG A 307 13.70 -12.21 -6.12
N ILE A 308 13.00 -11.44 -5.29
CA ILE A 308 12.04 -11.98 -4.32
C ILE A 308 10.91 -12.71 -5.05
N ASP A 309 10.37 -12.11 -6.09
CA ASP A 309 9.29 -12.70 -6.90
C ASP A 309 9.78 -13.94 -7.66
N ALA A 310 11.01 -13.89 -8.18
CA ALA A 310 11.62 -15.03 -8.84
C ALA A 310 11.85 -16.20 -7.86
N GLN A 311 12.29 -15.93 -6.63
CA GLN A 311 12.46 -16.96 -5.60
C GLN A 311 11.11 -17.60 -5.25
N ALA A 312 10.08 -16.81 -5.01
CA ALA A 312 8.75 -17.32 -4.71
C ALA A 312 8.20 -18.18 -5.87
N ALA A 313 8.44 -17.76 -7.11
CA ALA A 313 8.04 -18.54 -8.28
C ALA A 313 8.83 -19.85 -8.43
N VAL A 314 10.12 -19.86 -8.09
CA VAL A 314 10.93 -21.09 -8.04
C VAL A 314 10.42 -22.06 -6.98
N ASP A 315 10.12 -21.55 -5.78
CA ASP A 315 9.63 -22.38 -4.69
C ASP A 315 8.27 -23.00 -5.02
N GLN A 316 7.36 -22.22 -5.60
CA GLN A 316 6.05 -22.73 -6.06
C GLN A 316 6.23 -23.76 -7.20
N ALA A 317 7.05 -23.44 -8.20
CA ALA A 317 7.27 -24.35 -9.33
C ALA A 317 7.94 -25.67 -8.90
N ASN A 318 8.81 -25.65 -7.89
CA ASN A 318 9.40 -26.87 -7.31
C ASN A 318 8.35 -27.73 -6.59
N ALA A 319 7.40 -27.11 -5.87
CA ALA A 319 6.30 -27.84 -5.24
C ALA A 319 5.39 -28.49 -6.30
N ASP A 320 5.00 -27.72 -7.32
CA ASP A 320 4.18 -28.21 -8.43
C ASP A 320 4.91 -29.31 -9.24
N LEU A 321 6.23 -29.20 -9.39
CA LEU A 321 7.05 -30.18 -10.08
C LEU A 321 7.04 -31.55 -9.39
N ALA A 322 7.09 -31.55 -8.05
CA ALA A 322 7.00 -32.79 -7.28
C ALA A 322 5.65 -33.49 -7.51
N GLU A 323 4.56 -32.76 -7.58
CA GLU A 323 3.23 -33.29 -7.90
C GLU A 323 3.16 -33.78 -9.36
N ALA A 324 3.69 -33.00 -10.31
CA ALA A 324 3.72 -33.37 -11.72
C ALA A 324 4.55 -34.61 -12.00
N GLN A 325 5.70 -34.78 -11.32
CA GLN A 325 6.54 -35.99 -11.41
C GLN A 325 5.82 -37.23 -10.87
N SER A 326 5.09 -37.09 -9.76
CA SER A 326 4.26 -38.18 -9.23
C SER A 326 3.14 -38.59 -10.21
N ALA A 327 2.50 -37.60 -10.84
CA ALA A 327 1.48 -37.83 -11.85
C ALA A 327 2.05 -38.54 -13.10
N LEU A 328 3.25 -38.14 -13.53
CA LEU A 328 3.97 -38.76 -14.64
C LEU A 328 4.30 -40.23 -14.35
N GLU A 329 4.81 -40.54 -13.14
CA GLU A 329 5.10 -41.89 -12.71
C GLU A 329 3.85 -42.77 -12.70
N GLN A 330 2.73 -42.23 -12.21
CA GLN A 330 1.44 -42.95 -12.22
C GLN A 330 0.95 -43.18 -13.65
N ALA A 331 1.02 -42.17 -14.52
CA ALA A 331 0.62 -42.28 -15.91
C ALA A 331 1.51 -43.30 -16.68
N GLN A 332 2.82 -43.30 -16.42
CA GLN A 332 3.75 -44.29 -17.01
C GLN A 332 3.43 -45.70 -16.53
N THR A 333 3.17 -45.88 -15.24
CA THR A 333 2.81 -47.20 -14.68
C THR A 333 1.52 -47.74 -15.30
N ALA A 334 0.53 -46.87 -15.52
CA ALA A 334 -0.72 -47.26 -16.17
C ALA A 334 -0.50 -47.65 -17.65
N LEU A 335 0.33 -46.88 -18.36
CA LEU A 335 0.69 -47.18 -19.76
C LEU A 335 1.49 -48.49 -19.90
N ASP A 336 2.40 -48.79 -18.97
CA ASP A 336 3.16 -50.02 -18.96
C ASP A 336 2.26 -51.28 -18.77
N ALA A 337 1.12 -51.11 -18.07
CA ALA A 337 0.12 -52.15 -17.88
C ALA A 337 -0.76 -52.39 -19.14
N ASP A 338 -0.95 -51.33 -19.98
CA ASP A 338 -1.72 -51.40 -21.22
C ASP A 338 -1.09 -50.48 -22.29
N SER A 339 0.00 -50.94 -22.86
CA SER A 339 0.90 -50.17 -23.73
C SER A 339 0.32 -49.76 -25.08
N GLU A 340 -0.80 -50.36 -25.51
CA GLU A 340 -1.48 -50.02 -26.77
C GLU A 340 -2.63 -48.98 -26.56
N ASN A 341 -2.90 -48.58 -25.33
CA ASN A 341 -3.98 -47.66 -24.99
C ASN A 341 -3.60 -46.22 -25.32
N ALA A 342 -4.27 -45.66 -26.34
CA ALA A 342 -4.01 -44.30 -26.82
C ALA A 342 -4.30 -43.21 -25.79
N ASP A 343 -5.31 -43.45 -24.93
CA ASP A 343 -5.69 -42.46 -23.88
C ASP A 343 -4.64 -42.41 -22.76
N LEU A 344 -4.05 -43.58 -22.41
CA LEU A 344 -2.97 -43.63 -21.43
C LEU A 344 -1.66 -43.05 -21.98
N LEU A 345 -1.40 -43.23 -23.26
CA LEU A 345 -0.28 -42.55 -23.93
C LEU A 345 -0.43 -41.06 -23.90
N ALA A 346 -1.63 -40.54 -24.25
CA ALA A 346 -1.93 -39.08 -24.20
C ALA A 346 -1.82 -38.52 -22.77
N ALA A 347 -2.26 -39.26 -21.77
CA ALA A 347 -2.15 -38.86 -20.37
C ALA A 347 -0.69 -38.76 -19.91
N ARG A 348 0.16 -39.76 -20.27
CA ARG A 348 1.60 -39.72 -20.00
C ARG A 348 2.27 -38.52 -20.68
N ASP A 349 1.95 -38.27 -21.95
CA ASP A 349 2.53 -37.16 -22.72
C ASP A 349 2.14 -35.83 -22.15
N ALA A 350 0.89 -35.66 -21.69
CA ALA A 350 0.43 -34.47 -21.00
C ALA A 350 1.15 -34.24 -19.66
N ALA A 351 1.35 -35.28 -18.86
CA ALA A 351 2.10 -35.22 -17.62
C ALA A 351 3.58 -34.87 -17.87
N GLN A 352 4.20 -35.45 -18.90
CA GLN A 352 5.57 -35.09 -19.29
C GLN A 352 5.68 -33.62 -19.71
N ALA A 353 4.73 -33.14 -20.52
CA ALA A 353 4.71 -31.74 -20.95
C ALA A 353 4.61 -30.77 -19.75
N ARG A 354 3.84 -31.13 -18.71
CA ARG A 354 3.76 -30.30 -17.48
C ARG A 354 5.07 -30.29 -16.71
N VAL A 355 5.76 -31.40 -16.61
CA VAL A 355 7.12 -31.48 -16.02
C VAL A 355 8.10 -30.60 -16.79
N ASP A 356 8.06 -30.64 -18.11
CA ASP A 356 8.95 -29.86 -18.96
C ASP A 356 8.67 -28.33 -18.82
N GLU A 357 7.41 -27.93 -18.79
CA GLU A 357 6.98 -26.55 -18.56
C GLU A 357 7.47 -26.00 -17.20
N LEU A 358 7.32 -26.79 -16.15
CA LEU A 358 7.75 -26.38 -14.80
C LEU A 358 9.28 -26.29 -14.71
N ASN A 359 10.01 -27.21 -15.31
CA ASN A 359 11.48 -27.12 -15.40
C ASN A 359 11.94 -25.89 -16.18
N GLN A 360 11.24 -25.52 -17.25
CA GLN A 360 11.53 -24.30 -17.98
C GLN A 360 11.27 -23.05 -17.10
N THR A 361 10.15 -23.00 -16.39
CA THR A 361 9.83 -21.91 -15.46
C THR A 361 10.89 -21.77 -14.38
N ILE A 362 11.32 -22.87 -13.77
CA ILE A 362 12.40 -22.89 -12.76
C ILE A 362 13.69 -22.31 -13.36
N ALA A 363 14.08 -22.77 -14.56
CA ALA A 363 15.30 -22.30 -15.20
C ALA A 363 15.26 -20.80 -15.54
N GLU A 364 14.13 -20.30 -16.04
CA GLU A 364 13.94 -18.88 -16.35
C GLU A 364 14.01 -18.01 -15.09
N LYS A 365 13.37 -18.44 -14.00
CA LYS A 365 13.38 -17.69 -12.74
C LYS A 365 14.73 -17.79 -12.01
N GLN A 366 15.38 -18.96 -12.08
CA GLN A 366 16.72 -19.14 -11.54
C GLN A 366 17.75 -18.22 -12.24
N ALA A 367 17.61 -17.99 -13.54
CA ALA A 367 18.47 -17.05 -14.25
C ALA A 367 18.37 -15.62 -13.73
N ILE A 368 17.20 -15.18 -13.22
CA ILE A 368 17.04 -13.89 -12.55
C ILE A 368 17.77 -13.87 -11.20
N LEU A 369 17.73 -14.97 -10.46
CA LEU A 369 18.40 -15.09 -9.16
C LEU A 369 19.94 -15.13 -9.31
N ASP A 370 20.41 -15.78 -10.37
CA ASP A 370 21.84 -15.92 -10.66
C ASP A 370 22.45 -14.67 -11.31
N ALA A 371 21.62 -13.76 -11.84
CA ALA A 371 22.08 -12.49 -12.36
C ALA A 371 22.70 -11.66 -11.22
N ALA A 372 23.94 -11.22 -11.39
CA ALA A 372 24.62 -10.37 -10.42
C ALA A 372 23.79 -9.08 -10.21
N PRO A 373 23.67 -8.56 -8.97
CA PRO A 373 23.11 -7.23 -8.75
C PRO A 373 23.85 -6.23 -9.65
N ALA A 374 23.12 -5.29 -10.26
CA ALA A 374 23.77 -4.21 -11.01
C ALA A 374 24.81 -3.54 -10.08
N GLU A 375 26.07 -3.52 -10.52
CA GLU A 375 27.13 -2.84 -9.73
C GLU A 375 26.75 -1.37 -9.60
N THR A 376 26.43 -0.95 -8.38
CA THR A 376 26.28 0.47 -8.07
C THR A 376 27.63 1.12 -8.27
N PRO A 377 27.78 2.15 -9.14
CA PRO A 377 29.05 2.85 -9.24
C PRO A 377 29.42 3.38 -7.84
N ALA A 378 30.60 3.01 -7.37
CA ALA A 378 31.10 3.49 -6.09
C ALA A 378 31.05 5.03 -6.08
N PRO A 379 30.56 5.68 -5.01
CA PRO A 379 30.59 7.12 -4.91
C PRO A 379 32.04 7.59 -5.09
N GLU A 380 32.29 8.49 -6.05
CA GLU A 380 33.56 9.13 -6.20
C GLU A 380 33.96 9.76 -4.86
N ALA A 381 35.12 9.38 -4.34
CA ALA A 381 35.64 9.97 -3.12
C ALA A 381 35.72 11.50 -3.31
N PRO A 382 35.30 12.31 -2.34
CA PRO A 382 35.40 13.75 -2.45
C PRO A 382 36.85 14.11 -2.71
N ALA A 383 37.09 14.90 -3.76
CA ALA A 383 38.42 15.42 -4.08
C ALA A 383 39.01 16.10 -2.83
N GLU A 384 40.18 15.66 -2.41
CA GLU A 384 40.90 16.28 -1.29
C GLU A 384 41.06 17.77 -1.58
N GLY A 385 40.28 18.58 -0.85
CA GLY A 385 40.40 20.03 -0.92
C GLY A 385 41.77 20.47 -0.44
N GLU A 386 42.46 21.22 -1.30
CA GLU A 386 43.68 21.94 -0.97
C GLU A 386 43.54 22.68 0.36
N GLN A 387 44.44 22.38 1.30
CA GLN A 387 44.65 23.20 2.50
C GLN A 387 45.11 24.60 2.08
N PRO A 388 44.50 25.67 2.58
CA PRO A 388 45.11 26.98 2.43
C PRO A 388 46.39 27.05 3.29
N ALA A 389 47.48 27.42 2.64
CA ALA A 389 48.73 27.74 3.32
C ALA A 389 48.58 29.09 4.06
N GLU A 390 49.00 29.08 5.34
CA GLU A 390 49.32 30.17 6.27
C GLU A 390 48.38 31.39 6.36
#